data_783bbd008744a343f3b4133e96520f70
#
_entry.id   783bbd008744a343f3b4133e96520f70
#
_cell.length_a   1.000
_cell.length_b   1.000
_cell.length_c   1.000
_cell.angle_alpha   90.00
_cell.angle_beta   90.00
_cell.angle_gamma   90.00
#
_symmetry.space_group_name_H-M   'P 1'
#
loop_
_entity.id
_entity.type
_entity.pdbx_description
1 polymer ?
#
loop_
_entity_poly.entity_id
_entity_poly.type
_entity_poly.pdbx_seq_one_letter_code
_entity_poly.pdbx_strand_id
1 'polypeptide(L)'
;MKHFNQIFTQRRIFWIFSGIMLVPNIFLCFTEQLPLLFKVSYILIPGALYLLLLILSRKPGITFWALFPLHFIGAFQLVLLYLFGNSIIASDMFLNMFTTNSGEAFELLDKLAPAVVGVFLLYLPALALAVYSIRRTETLTPLFQKRVFMLAMLMIGSGILVYTPAHRKYPHTARLDNLYPINAFNNARFAVDSWEAAKNYPRTSRKFDYRATSTRDTELPEIYIFVIGETSRAGNWGLYGYERNTTPKLDAMPDVIHFDDVLTQINATHKSVPLMLCPADALNYNEIYRQKSLISAFKQAGFHTSFLSNQLRNGSFTEFFADEADCTIYFAAPKNKPHLHDDVLLSAVDSLLNIGKTKQLIILHTYGSHFNYCERYDTDCRIFTPDHIKEIDHKNKQAMINAYDNSIVATDKFLAQVIDKLDRTGKTSAMLYLSDHGEDLLDDERNRFLHASPIPTYYQLHIPFVIWFSDNYSTLFPDDIRQARNRHTTPFDSRVVFLSLIHISE
;
A
#
# COMPACT_ATOMS: atom_id res chain seq x y z
N MET A 1 -48.91 -10.44 -0.90
CA MET A 1 -48.43 -10.31 0.49
C MET A 1 -48.60 -11.58 1.33
N LYS A 2 -49.77 -12.26 1.40
CA LYS A 2 -49.97 -13.47 2.23
C LYS A 2 -48.96 -14.59 1.88
N HIS A 3 -48.71 -14.87 0.60
CA HIS A 3 -47.77 -15.89 0.15
C HIS A 3 -46.31 -15.58 0.53
N PHE A 4 -45.89 -14.33 0.35
CA PHE A 4 -44.56 -13.84 0.76
C PHE A 4 -44.35 -13.98 2.28
N ASN A 5 -45.38 -13.68 3.06
CA ASN A 5 -45.35 -13.84 4.51
C ASN A 5 -45.20 -15.28 4.97
N GLN A 6 -45.70 -16.27 4.22
CA GLN A 6 -45.53 -17.69 4.51
C GLN A 6 -44.10 -18.19 4.17
N ILE A 7 -43.49 -17.60 3.13
CA ILE A 7 -42.12 -17.95 2.71
C ILE A 7 -41.10 -17.41 3.71
N PHE A 8 -41.19 -16.12 4.10
CA PHE A 8 -40.21 -15.43 4.94
C PHE A 8 -40.67 -15.33 6.38
N THR A 9 -40.72 -16.45 7.09
CA THR A 9 -40.91 -16.47 8.56
C THR A 9 -39.69 -15.96 9.30
N GLN A 10 -39.83 -15.46 10.55
CA GLN A 10 -38.68 -14.99 11.35
C GLN A 10 -37.58 -16.04 11.52
N ARG A 11 -37.96 -17.34 11.61
CA ARG A 11 -36.98 -18.45 11.67
C ARG A 11 -36.20 -18.64 10.38
N ARG A 12 -36.84 -18.52 9.22
CA ARG A 12 -36.18 -18.63 7.92
C ARG A 12 -35.27 -17.43 7.69
N ILE A 13 -35.72 -16.22 7.99
CA ILE A 13 -34.93 -15.00 7.94
C ILE A 13 -33.69 -15.10 8.82
N PHE A 14 -33.83 -15.65 10.03
CA PHE A 14 -32.70 -15.90 10.92
C PHE A 14 -31.62 -16.77 10.26
N TRP A 15 -31.99 -17.87 9.63
CA TRP A 15 -31.01 -18.75 8.96
C TRP A 15 -30.42 -18.13 7.71
N ILE A 16 -31.19 -17.34 6.96
CA ILE A 16 -30.67 -16.57 5.82
C ILE A 16 -29.58 -15.60 6.27
N PHE A 17 -29.84 -14.85 7.34
CA PHE A 17 -28.84 -13.92 7.88
C PHE A 17 -27.60 -14.64 8.41
N SER A 18 -27.78 -15.76 9.11
CA SER A 18 -26.66 -16.59 9.58
C SER A 18 -25.79 -17.05 8.42
N GLY A 19 -26.39 -17.49 7.31
CA GLY A 19 -25.68 -17.88 6.10
C GLY A 19 -24.93 -16.72 5.46
N ILE A 20 -25.57 -15.57 5.29
CA ILE A 20 -24.95 -14.37 4.68
C ILE A 20 -23.75 -13.89 5.51
N MET A 21 -23.87 -13.85 6.84
CA MET A 21 -22.77 -13.47 7.71
C MET A 21 -21.57 -14.43 7.62
N LEU A 22 -21.83 -15.70 7.30
CA LEU A 22 -20.79 -16.71 7.17
C LEU A 22 -20.07 -16.71 5.81
N VAL A 23 -20.62 -16.01 4.80
CA VAL A 23 -20.06 -15.99 3.43
C VAL A 23 -18.57 -15.63 3.42
N PRO A 24 -18.07 -14.58 4.07
CA PRO A 24 -16.64 -14.27 4.06
C PRO A 24 -15.78 -15.40 4.63
N ASN A 25 -16.23 -16.05 5.73
CA ASN A 25 -15.52 -17.18 6.34
C ASN A 25 -15.45 -18.38 5.39
N ILE A 26 -16.52 -18.66 4.65
CA ILE A 26 -16.58 -19.76 3.67
C ILE A 26 -15.57 -19.49 2.56
N PHE A 27 -15.56 -18.28 1.96
CA PHE A 27 -14.60 -17.94 0.93
C PHE A 27 -13.16 -18.05 1.44
N LEU A 28 -12.84 -17.50 2.62
CA LEU A 28 -11.51 -17.60 3.22
C LEU A 28 -11.07 -19.06 3.49
N CYS A 29 -11.99 -19.96 3.79
CA CYS A 29 -11.65 -21.39 3.89
C CYS A 29 -11.18 -22.00 2.56
N PHE A 30 -11.64 -21.48 1.42
CA PHE A 30 -11.21 -21.96 0.11
C PHE A 30 -9.94 -21.25 -0.38
N THR A 31 -9.82 -19.96 -0.13
CA THR A 31 -8.70 -19.14 -0.64
C THR A 31 -7.45 -19.26 0.20
N GLU A 32 -7.58 -19.39 1.54
CA GLU A 32 -6.45 -19.46 2.45
C GLU A 32 -5.83 -20.85 2.56
N GLN A 33 -4.50 -20.91 2.59
CA GLN A 33 -3.74 -22.15 2.84
C GLN A 33 -3.72 -22.48 4.34
N LEU A 34 -4.88 -22.85 4.88
CA LEU A 34 -5.04 -23.16 6.29
C LEU A 34 -5.08 -24.70 6.51
N PRO A 35 -4.56 -25.20 7.66
CA PRO A 35 -4.71 -26.59 8.03
C PRO A 35 -6.19 -27.01 8.10
N LEU A 36 -6.54 -28.22 7.63
CA LEU A 36 -7.94 -28.67 7.51
C LEU A 36 -8.72 -28.53 8.83
N LEU A 37 -8.15 -28.94 9.97
CA LEU A 37 -8.80 -28.81 11.26
C LEU A 37 -9.04 -27.32 11.63
N PHE A 38 -8.13 -26.44 11.24
CA PHE A 38 -8.32 -25.02 11.47
C PHE A 38 -9.42 -24.44 10.56
N LYS A 39 -9.56 -24.90 9.32
CA LYS A 39 -10.69 -24.53 8.45
C LYS A 39 -12.04 -24.88 9.06
N VAL A 40 -12.14 -26.04 9.72
CA VAL A 40 -13.37 -26.43 10.47
C VAL A 40 -13.65 -25.44 11.61
N SER A 41 -12.63 -25.09 12.38
CA SER A 41 -12.77 -24.09 13.47
C SER A 41 -13.16 -22.71 12.89
N TYR A 42 -12.65 -22.38 11.71
CA TYR A 42 -12.88 -21.12 11.01
C TYR A 42 -14.34 -20.92 10.58
N ILE A 43 -15.11 -22.00 10.49
CA ILE A 43 -16.56 -22.00 10.25
C ILE A 43 -17.33 -22.10 11.56
N LEU A 44 -16.94 -23.04 12.45
CA LEU A 44 -17.72 -23.34 13.66
C LEU A 44 -17.71 -22.18 14.66
N ILE A 45 -16.55 -21.60 14.95
CA ILE A 45 -16.43 -20.55 15.98
C ILE A 45 -17.12 -19.25 15.53
N PRO A 46 -16.82 -18.66 14.35
CA PRO A 46 -17.53 -17.48 13.88
C PRO A 46 -19.01 -17.74 13.61
N GLY A 47 -19.38 -18.92 13.07
CA GLY A 47 -20.78 -19.30 12.86
C GLY A 47 -21.56 -19.31 14.17
N ALA A 48 -21.01 -19.88 15.24
CA ALA A 48 -21.62 -19.84 16.56
C ALA A 48 -21.76 -18.39 17.08
N LEU A 49 -20.74 -17.55 16.90
CA LEU A 49 -20.80 -16.13 17.27
C LEU A 49 -21.95 -15.42 16.55
N TYR A 50 -22.11 -15.64 15.24
CA TYR A 50 -23.21 -15.04 14.46
C TYR A 50 -24.58 -15.52 14.93
N LEU A 51 -24.72 -16.83 15.26
CA LEU A 51 -25.95 -17.35 15.83
C LEU A 51 -26.27 -16.68 17.17
N LEU A 52 -25.29 -16.54 18.06
CA LEU A 52 -25.46 -15.87 19.36
C LEU A 52 -25.85 -14.41 19.21
N LEU A 53 -25.21 -13.68 18.28
CA LEU A 53 -25.56 -12.29 18.00
C LEU A 53 -26.99 -12.16 17.49
N LEU A 54 -27.40 -12.99 16.53
CA LEU A 54 -28.72 -12.88 15.90
C LEU A 54 -29.87 -13.26 16.86
N ILE A 55 -29.66 -14.08 17.90
CA ILE A 55 -30.68 -14.37 18.89
C ILE A 55 -30.82 -13.32 20.01
N LEU A 56 -29.96 -12.29 20.04
CA LEU A 56 -30.10 -11.18 21.01
C LEU A 56 -31.43 -10.46 20.89
N SER A 57 -32.02 -10.47 19.71
CA SER A 57 -33.36 -9.93 19.48
C SER A 57 -34.36 -11.02 19.05
N ARG A 58 -35.61 -10.90 19.47
CA ARG A 58 -36.70 -11.74 18.95
C ARG A 58 -37.05 -11.44 17.48
N LYS A 59 -36.53 -10.30 16.94
CA LYS A 59 -36.59 -9.91 15.52
C LYS A 59 -35.18 -9.87 14.97
N PRO A 60 -34.70 -10.91 14.27
CA PRO A 60 -33.31 -10.99 13.82
C PRO A 60 -32.89 -9.82 12.92
N GLY A 61 -33.86 -9.19 12.22
CA GLY A 61 -33.59 -7.98 11.42
C GLY A 61 -33.05 -6.79 12.24
N ILE A 62 -33.43 -6.64 13.51
CA ILE A 62 -32.89 -5.58 14.38
C ILE A 62 -31.40 -5.80 14.60
N THR A 63 -31.01 -7.01 14.96
CA THR A 63 -29.60 -7.36 15.20
C THR A 63 -28.79 -7.27 13.89
N PHE A 64 -29.37 -7.78 12.79
CA PHE A 64 -28.70 -7.70 11.49
C PHE A 64 -28.41 -6.25 11.07
N TRP A 65 -29.36 -5.33 11.25
CA TRP A 65 -29.14 -3.90 11.03
C TRP A 65 -28.11 -3.29 11.98
N ALA A 66 -28.17 -3.63 13.26
CA ALA A 66 -27.18 -3.14 14.23
C ALA A 66 -25.74 -3.59 13.91
N LEU A 67 -25.61 -4.75 13.22
CA LEU A 67 -24.33 -5.27 12.76
C LEU A 67 -23.89 -4.73 11.38
N PHE A 68 -24.48 -3.62 10.89
CA PHE A 68 -24.09 -2.99 9.62
C PHE A 68 -22.58 -2.75 9.46
N PRO A 69 -21.84 -2.28 10.50
CA PRO A 69 -20.38 -2.14 10.39
C PRO A 69 -19.67 -3.49 10.10
N LEU A 70 -20.15 -4.59 10.67
CA LEU A 70 -19.62 -5.93 10.40
C LEU A 70 -19.91 -6.36 8.95
N HIS A 71 -21.10 -6.04 8.41
CA HIS A 71 -21.42 -6.31 7.01
C HIS A 71 -20.56 -5.50 6.05
N PHE A 72 -20.26 -4.25 6.39
CA PHE A 72 -19.33 -3.41 5.61
C PHE A 72 -17.93 -4.03 5.59
N ILE A 73 -17.39 -4.47 6.73
CA ILE A 73 -16.12 -5.19 6.80
C ILE A 73 -16.17 -6.49 5.99
N GLY A 74 -17.29 -7.23 6.04
CA GLY A 74 -17.50 -8.44 5.24
C GLY A 74 -17.50 -8.17 3.72
N ALA A 75 -18.16 -7.10 3.31
CA ALA A 75 -18.17 -6.63 1.94
C ALA A 75 -16.76 -6.27 1.46
N PHE A 76 -16.03 -5.52 2.27
CA PHE A 76 -14.64 -5.15 2.00
C PHE A 76 -13.73 -6.37 1.90
N GLN A 77 -13.86 -7.35 2.83
CA GLN A 77 -13.11 -8.61 2.75
C GLN A 77 -13.37 -9.37 1.44
N LEU A 78 -14.61 -9.40 0.95
CA LEU A 78 -14.95 -10.07 -0.32
C LEU A 78 -14.35 -9.34 -1.55
N VAL A 79 -14.32 -8.01 -1.54
CA VAL A 79 -13.66 -7.21 -2.58
C VAL A 79 -12.15 -7.47 -2.58
N LEU A 80 -11.53 -7.54 -1.40
CA LEU A 80 -10.09 -7.85 -1.28
C LEU A 80 -9.75 -9.26 -1.80
N LEU A 81 -10.62 -10.24 -1.55
CA LEU A 81 -10.43 -11.58 -2.11
C LEU A 81 -10.53 -11.59 -3.65
N TYR A 82 -11.37 -10.73 -4.22
CA TYR A 82 -11.43 -10.57 -5.67
C TYR A 82 -10.14 -9.95 -6.22
N LEU A 83 -9.57 -8.94 -5.53
CA LEU A 83 -8.34 -8.26 -5.95
C LEU A 83 -7.10 -9.16 -5.82
N PHE A 84 -6.95 -9.82 -4.68
CA PHE A 84 -5.72 -10.51 -4.31
C PHE A 84 -5.81 -12.03 -4.43
N GLY A 85 -6.97 -12.58 -4.78
CA GLY A 85 -7.22 -14.03 -4.89
C GLY A 85 -7.18 -14.77 -3.56
N ASN A 86 -6.44 -14.28 -2.58
CA ASN A 86 -6.35 -14.76 -1.20
C ASN A 86 -6.03 -13.59 -0.26
N SER A 87 -6.14 -13.78 1.00
CA SER A 87 -5.71 -12.90 2.10
C SER A 87 -6.84 -12.41 3.00
N ILE A 88 -6.55 -12.45 4.28
CA ILE A 88 -7.41 -11.88 5.31
C ILE A 88 -7.08 -10.37 5.39
N ILE A 89 -8.11 -9.55 5.62
CA ILE A 89 -7.95 -8.11 5.79
C ILE A 89 -6.86 -7.75 6.81
N ALA A 90 -5.88 -6.97 6.40
CA ALA A 90 -4.73 -6.55 7.20
C ALA A 90 -4.90 -5.12 7.74
N SER A 91 -4.05 -4.73 8.72
CA SER A 91 -4.05 -3.38 9.30
C SER A 91 -3.80 -2.29 8.26
N ASP A 92 -2.93 -2.57 7.28
CA ASP A 92 -2.56 -1.63 6.23
C ASP A 92 -3.73 -1.27 5.31
N MET A 93 -4.65 -2.21 5.11
CA MET A 93 -5.88 -1.96 4.36
C MET A 93 -6.81 -0.99 5.07
N PHE A 94 -6.87 -1.02 6.41
CA PHE A 94 -7.60 -0.02 7.19
C PHE A 94 -6.89 1.34 7.15
N LEU A 95 -5.55 1.37 7.22
CA LEU A 95 -4.79 2.62 7.08
C LEU A 95 -4.98 3.22 5.69
N ASN A 96 -4.94 2.43 4.63
CA ASN A 96 -5.22 2.88 3.27
C ASN A 96 -6.61 3.51 3.14
N MET A 97 -7.64 2.98 3.82
CA MET A 97 -8.97 3.61 3.82
C MET A 97 -8.96 5.04 4.39
N PHE A 98 -8.03 5.37 5.29
CA PHE A 98 -7.90 6.72 5.87
C PHE A 98 -7.00 7.64 5.03
N THR A 99 -6.10 7.09 4.22
CA THR A 99 -5.10 7.85 3.46
C THR A 99 -5.41 7.93 1.96
N THR A 100 -6.29 7.06 1.42
CA THR A 100 -6.72 7.09 0.03
C THR A 100 -7.66 8.28 -0.21
N ASN A 101 -7.37 9.08 -1.23
CA ASN A 101 -8.25 10.17 -1.64
C ASN A 101 -9.46 9.66 -2.46
N SER A 102 -10.50 10.49 -2.57
CA SER A 102 -11.71 10.10 -3.28
C SER A 102 -11.51 9.80 -4.77
N GLY A 103 -10.56 10.48 -5.44
CA GLY A 103 -10.22 10.23 -6.84
C GLY A 103 -9.69 8.84 -7.05
N GLU A 104 -8.65 8.45 -6.31
CA GLU A 104 -8.05 7.11 -6.33
C GLU A 104 -9.08 6.01 -6.01
N ALA A 105 -9.94 6.26 -5.00
CA ALA A 105 -10.99 5.32 -4.63
C ALA A 105 -11.99 5.09 -5.77
N PHE A 106 -12.41 6.15 -6.48
CA PHE A 106 -13.33 6.03 -7.61
C PHE A 106 -12.69 5.36 -8.82
N GLU A 107 -11.42 5.66 -9.15
CA GLU A 107 -10.69 5.01 -10.24
C GLU A 107 -10.62 3.49 -10.03
N LEU A 108 -10.33 3.06 -8.80
CA LEU A 108 -10.25 1.65 -8.46
C LEU A 108 -11.64 0.98 -8.49
N LEU A 109 -12.65 1.58 -7.86
CA LEU A 109 -14.01 1.02 -7.79
C LEU A 109 -14.65 0.86 -9.16
N ASP A 110 -14.40 1.79 -10.09
CA ASP A 110 -14.87 1.68 -11.48
C ASP A 110 -14.36 0.41 -12.18
N LYS A 111 -13.11 0.03 -11.92
CA LYS A 111 -12.47 -1.16 -12.50
C LYS A 111 -12.83 -2.47 -11.77
N LEU A 112 -13.41 -2.37 -10.56
CA LEU A 112 -13.86 -3.49 -9.72
C LEU A 112 -15.37 -3.70 -9.78
N ALA A 113 -16.05 -3.17 -10.80
CA ALA A 113 -17.50 -3.23 -10.92
C ALA A 113 -18.11 -4.63 -10.67
N PRO A 114 -17.55 -5.77 -11.17
CA PRO A 114 -18.10 -7.09 -10.89
C PRO A 114 -18.13 -7.45 -9.40
N ALA A 115 -17.04 -7.16 -8.66
CA ALA A 115 -16.95 -7.44 -7.23
C ALA A 115 -17.92 -6.55 -6.44
N VAL A 116 -17.97 -5.26 -6.79
CA VAL A 116 -18.88 -4.29 -6.17
C VAL A 116 -20.34 -4.68 -6.37
N VAL A 117 -20.72 -5.05 -7.61
CA VAL A 117 -22.08 -5.54 -7.92
C VAL A 117 -22.39 -6.81 -7.15
N GLY A 118 -21.46 -7.77 -7.06
CA GLY A 118 -21.64 -9.01 -6.28
C GLY A 118 -21.92 -8.74 -4.80
N VAL A 119 -21.18 -7.81 -4.20
CA VAL A 119 -21.37 -7.38 -2.81
C VAL A 119 -22.74 -6.70 -2.62
N PHE A 120 -23.14 -5.82 -3.53
CA PHE A 120 -24.46 -5.19 -3.46
C PHE A 120 -25.60 -6.20 -3.62
N LEU A 121 -25.47 -7.16 -4.53
CA LEU A 121 -26.46 -8.24 -4.69
C LEU A 121 -26.56 -9.14 -3.45
N LEU A 122 -25.49 -9.29 -2.67
CA LEU A 122 -25.51 -10.06 -1.44
C LEU A 122 -26.14 -9.27 -0.28
N TYR A 123 -25.70 -8.05 -0.03
CA TYR A 123 -26.04 -7.31 1.19
C TYR A 123 -27.29 -6.44 1.08
N LEU A 124 -27.57 -5.79 -0.06
CA LEU A 124 -28.75 -4.93 -0.19
C LEU A 124 -30.08 -5.68 -0.03
N PRO A 125 -30.29 -6.85 -0.70
CA PRO A 125 -31.50 -7.64 -0.46
C PRO A 125 -31.63 -8.12 0.98
N ALA A 126 -30.50 -8.46 1.63
CA ALA A 126 -30.48 -8.86 3.03
C ALA A 126 -30.88 -7.73 3.97
N LEU A 127 -30.38 -6.51 3.73
CA LEU A 127 -30.77 -5.33 4.49
C LEU A 127 -32.26 -4.98 4.28
N ALA A 128 -32.77 -5.10 3.05
CA ALA A 128 -34.20 -4.95 2.76
C ALA A 128 -35.05 -6.01 3.51
N LEU A 129 -34.59 -7.27 3.51
CA LEU A 129 -35.22 -8.34 4.27
C LEU A 129 -35.15 -8.08 5.78
N ALA A 130 -34.12 -7.44 6.28
CA ALA A 130 -34.01 -7.05 7.69
C ALA A 130 -35.06 -6.00 8.06
N VAL A 131 -35.27 -4.97 7.20
CA VAL A 131 -36.38 -3.99 7.39
C VAL A 131 -37.74 -4.69 7.39
N TYR A 132 -37.94 -5.66 6.47
CA TYR A 132 -39.15 -6.47 6.46
C TYR A 132 -39.34 -7.25 7.76
N SER A 133 -38.29 -7.91 8.28
CA SER A 133 -38.31 -8.63 9.56
C SER A 133 -38.69 -7.71 10.73
N ILE A 134 -38.16 -6.49 10.77
CA ILE A 134 -38.42 -5.51 11.83
C ILE A 134 -39.90 -5.10 11.84
N ARG A 135 -40.49 -4.89 10.66
CA ARG A 135 -41.88 -4.44 10.51
C ARG A 135 -42.93 -5.50 10.80
N ARG A 136 -42.54 -6.77 10.87
CA ARG A 136 -43.45 -7.87 11.17
C ARG A 136 -43.85 -7.93 12.66
N THR A 137 -45.06 -8.40 12.92
CA THR A 137 -45.53 -8.70 14.29
C THR A 137 -44.99 -10.02 14.81
N GLU A 138 -44.72 -10.99 13.88
CA GLU A 138 -44.13 -12.28 14.23
C GLU A 138 -42.74 -12.09 14.87
N THR A 139 -42.43 -12.91 15.88
CA THR A 139 -41.14 -12.90 16.59
C THR A 139 -40.59 -14.33 16.74
N LEU A 140 -39.29 -14.45 16.96
CA LEU A 140 -38.69 -15.73 17.36
C LEU A 140 -39.23 -16.17 18.72
N THR A 141 -39.56 -17.44 18.84
CA THR A 141 -40.03 -18.00 20.12
C THR A 141 -38.85 -18.21 21.07
N PRO A 142 -39.08 -18.09 22.41
CA PRO A 142 -38.02 -18.38 23.40
C PRO A 142 -37.43 -19.77 23.26
N LEU A 143 -38.28 -20.75 22.92
CA LEU A 143 -37.80 -22.15 22.69
C LEU A 143 -36.84 -22.23 21.49
N PHE A 144 -37.10 -21.49 20.42
CA PHE A 144 -36.18 -21.42 19.27
C PHE A 144 -34.87 -20.78 19.68
N GLN A 145 -34.89 -19.64 20.37
CA GLN A 145 -33.67 -18.97 20.86
C GLN A 145 -32.84 -19.88 21.76
N LYS A 146 -33.49 -20.63 22.70
CA LYS A 146 -32.82 -21.61 23.56
C LYS A 146 -32.16 -22.74 22.75
N ARG A 147 -32.84 -23.28 21.73
CA ARG A 147 -32.27 -24.35 20.87
C ARG A 147 -31.07 -23.82 20.07
N VAL A 148 -31.16 -22.61 19.50
CA VAL A 148 -30.06 -21.99 18.79
C VAL A 148 -28.88 -21.69 19.73
N PHE A 149 -29.14 -21.23 20.95
CA PHE A 149 -28.11 -21.05 21.97
C PHE A 149 -27.35 -22.35 22.26
N MET A 150 -28.11 -23.47 22.49
CA MET A 150 -27.47 -24.77 22.73
C MET A 150 -26.66 -25.25 21.52
N LEU A 151 -27.16 -25.02 20.28
CA LEU A 151 -26.43 -25.33 19.06
C LEU A 151 -25.12 -24.49 18.96
N ALA A 152 -25.20 -23.21 19.24
CA ALA A 152 -24.02 -22.34 19.22
C ALA A 152 -22.97 -22.77 20.27
N MET A 153 -23.40 -23.15 21.47
CA MET A 153 -22.48 -23.68 22.50
C MET A 153 -21.82 -24.99 22.07
N LEU A 154 -22.59 -25.89 21.41
CA LEU A 154 -22.04 -27.12 20.83
C LEU A 154 -21.02 -26.80 19.73
N MET A 155 -21.32 -25.85 18.85
CA MET A 155 -20.40 -25.42 17.78
C MET A 155 -19.12 -24.81 18.36
N ILE A 156 -19.19 -23.98 19.39
CA ILE A 156 -18.01 -23.43 20.09
C ILE A 156 -17.17 -24.57 20.69
N GLY A 157 -17.80 -25.49 21.44
CA GLY A 157 -17.11 -26.62 22.05
C GLY A 157 -16.41 -27.49 20.99
N SER A 158 -17.12 -27.85 19.93
CA SER A 158 -16.53 -28.60 18.80
C SER A 158 -15.45 -27.82 18.08
N GLY A 159 -15.65 -26.51 17.86
CA GLY A 159 -14.68 -25.63 17.23
C GLY A 159 -13.37 -25.54 18.04
N ILE A 160 -13.45 -25.40 19.36
CA ILE A 160 -12.29 -25.41 20.26
C ILE A 160 -11.60 -26.78 20.27
N LEU A 161 -12.38 -27.86 20.26
CA LEU A 161 -11.83 -29.21 20.23
C LEU A 161 -10.95 -29.46 18.99
N VAL A 162 -11.37 -29.02 17.82
CA VAL A 162 -10.57 -29.15 16.57
C VAL A 162 -9.50 -28.08 16.43
N TYR A 163 -9.71 -26.89 17.03
CA TYR A 163 -8.73 -25.82 17.07
C TYR A 163 -7.45 -26.22 17.83
N THR A 164 -7.61 -26.83 19.01
CA THR A 164 -6.48 -27.12 19.90
C THR A 164 -5.38 -27.95 19.25
N PRO A 165 -5.65 -29.08 18.57
CA PRO A 165 -4.61 -29.83 17.87
C PRO A 165 -4.07 -29.08 16.67
N ALA A 166 -4.87 -28.29 15.94
CA ALA A 166 -4.41 -27.48 14.84
C ALA A 166 -3.41 -26.43 15.31
N HIS A 167 -3.71 -25.71 16.40
CA HIS A 167 -2.82 -24.72 16.99
C HIS A 167 -1.52 -25.33 17.52
N ARG A 168 -1.58 -26.49 18.20
CA ARG A 168 -0.38 -27.17 18.68
C ARG A 168 0.57 -27.56 17.55
N LYS A 169 0.02 -27.99 16.41
CA LYS A 169 0.82 -28.41 15.25
C LYS A 169 1.31 -27.22 14.39
N TYR A 170 0.52 -26.14 14.32
CA TYR A 170 0.76 -24.98 13.48
C TYR A 170 0.55 -23.66 14.27
N PRO A 171 1.40 -23.37 15.28
CA PRO A 171 1.17 -22.28 16.24
C PRO A 171 1.19 -20.88 15.60
N HIS A 172 1.90 -20.71 14.51
CA HIS A 172 1.98 -19.42 13.80
C HIS A 172 0.81 -19.19 12.85
N THR A 173 0.24 -20.24 12.26
CA THR A 173 -0.84 -20.15 11.27
C THR A 173 -2.22 -20.27 11.91
N ALA A 174 -2.41 -21.26 12.80
CA ALA A 174 -3.69 -21.55 13.44
C ALA A 174 -3.84 -20.74 14.75
N ARG A 175 -4.08 -19.43 14.63
CA ARG A 175 -4.28 -18.51 15.75
C ARG A 175 -5.73 -18.01 15.77
N LEU A 176 -6.31 -17.83 16.97
CA LEU A 176 -7.67 -17.29 17.11
C LEU A 176 -7.77 -15.84 16.61
N ASP A 177 -6.72 -15.06 16.78
CA ASP A 177 -6.63 -13.69 16.26
C ASP A 177 -6.57 -13.62 14.72
N ASN A 178 -6.30 -14.75 14.03
CA ASN A 178 -6.42 -14.86 12.57
C ASN A 178 -7.84 -15.24 12.12
N LEU A 179 -8.77 -15.53 13.04
CA LEU A 179 -10.15 -15.84 12.65
C LEU A 179 -10.92 -14.59 12.24
N TYR A 180 -11.46 -14.57 11.02
CA TYR A 180 -12.43 -13.55 10.62
C TYR A 180 -13.76 -13.78 11.39
N PRO A 181 -14.38 -12.74 11.98
CA PRO A 181 -14.05 -11.32 11.92
C PRO A 181 -13.13 -10.80 13.03
N ILE A 182 -12.63 -11.64 13.94
CA ILE A 182 -11.79 -11.20 15.09
C ILE A 182 -10.55 -10.46 14.60
N ASN A 183 -9.88 -11.00 13.56
CA ASN A 183 -8.73 -10.37 12.94
C ASN A 183 -9.03 -8.96 12.42
N ALA A 184 -10.19 -8.76 11.80
CA ALA A 184 -10.58 -7.47 11.25
C ALA A 184 -10.71 -6.40 12.34
N PHE A 185 -11.32 -6.75 13.49
CA PHE A 185 -11.41 -5.83 14.64
C PHE A 185 -10.04 -5.54 15.25
N ASN A 186 -9.18 -6.55 15.40
CA ASN A 186 -7.81 -6.38 15.90
C ASN A 186 -6.99 -5.46 14.98
N ASN A 187 -7.07 -5.68 13.67
CA ASN A 187 -6.36 -4.90 12.68
C ASN A 187 -6.90 -3.47 12.56
N ALA A 188 -8.22 -3.27 12.65
CA ALA A 188 -8.81 -1.94 12.73
C ALA A 188 -8.34 -1.18 13.98
N ARG A 189 -8.30 -1.84 15.15
CA ARG A 189 -7.74 -1.24 16.37
C ARG A 189 -6.27 -0.86 16.19
N PHE A 190 -5.47 -1.77 15.64
CA PHE A 190 -4.05 -1.50 15.38
C PHE A 190 -3.86 -0.31 14.43
N ALA A 191 -4.72 -0.16 13.41
CA ALA A 191 -4.69 0.99 12.51
C ALA A 191 -5.00 2.30 13.26
N VAL A 192 -5.97 2.30 14.19
CA VAL A 192 -6.29 3.46 15.03
C VAL A 192 -5.10 3.80 15.95
N ASP A 193 -4.51 2.79 16.61
CA ASP A 193 -3.35 2.99 17.48
C ASP A 193 -2.16 3.59 16.70
N SER A 194 -1.93 3.13 15.47
CA SER A 194 -0.90 3.67 14.56
C SER A 194 -1.17 5.11 14.14
N TRP A 195 -2.42 5.43 13.83
CA TRP A 195 -2.84 6.79 13.50
C TRP A 195 -2.70 7.76 14.68
N GLU A 196 -3.03 7.32 15.91
CA GLU A 196 -2.79 8.11 17.12
C GLU A 196 -1.29 8.31 17.37
N ALA A 197 -0.46 7.26 17.16
CA ALA A 197 0.99 7.38 17.26
C ALA A 197 1.55 8.40 16.27
N ALA A 198 1.07 8.39 15.01
CA ALA A 198 1.43 9.37 14.00
C ALA A 198 1.09 10.80 14.44
N LYS A 199 -0.12 11.04 14.94
CA LYS A 199 -0.53 12.38 15.46
C LYS A 199 0.33 12.86 16.61
N ASN A 200 0.87 11.96 17.43
CA ASN A 200 1.73 12.29 18.55
C ASN A 200 3.19 12.55 18.14
N TYR A 201 3.55 12.30 16.86
CA TYR A 201 4.92 12.43 16.36
C TYR A 201 5.63 13.74 16.72
N PRO A 202 5.02 14.94 16.58
CA PRO A 202 5.70 16.20 16.94
C PRO A 202 6.16 16.26 18.39
N ARG A 203 5.50 15.50 19.29
CA ARG A 203 5.86 15.41 20.71
C ARG A 203 6.89 14.32 20.97
N THR A 204 6.72 13.15 20.35
CA THR A 204 7.55 11.96 20.60
C THR A 204 8.93 12.08 19.98
N SER A 205 9.04 12.72 18.78
CA SER A 205 10.31 12.96 18.09
C SER A 205 11.07 14.20 18.56
N ARG A 206 10.46 15.03 19.42
CA ARG A 206 11.01 16.35 19.80
C ARG A 206 12.44 16.30 20.39
N LYS A 207 12.77 15.22 21.09
CA LYS A 207 14.08 15.05 21.74
C LYS A 207 15.10 14.31 20.86
N PHE A 208 14.66 13.82 19.71
CA PHE A 208 15.54 13.11 18.81
C PHE A 208 16.45 14.10 18.09
N ASP A 209 17.73 13.79 18.05
CA ASP A 209 18.77 14.62 17.46
C ASP A 209 19.84 13.70 16.85
N TYR A 210 20.12 13.84 15.55
CA TYR A 210 21.18 13.10 14.87
C TYR A 210 22.56 13.54 15.31
N ARG A 211 22.70 14.84 15.70
CA ARG A 211 24.01 15.51 15.88
C ARG A 211 24.88 15.40 14.61
N ALA A 212 24.21 15.42 13.46
CA ALA A 212 24.86 15.25 12.18
C ALA A 212 25.76 16.47 11.88
N THR A 213 26.97 16.19 11.40
CA THR A 213 27.94 17.17 10.93
C THR A 213 28.47 16.72 9.58
N SER A 214 28.72 17.67 8.66
CA SER A 214 29.39 17.33 7.41
C SER A 214 30.88 17.12 7.68
N THR A 215 31.43 16.02 7.19
CA THR A 215 32.88 15.75 7.21
C THR A 215 33.59 16.34 5.98
N ARG A 216 32.82 16.75 4.98
CA ARG A 216 33.32 17.40 3.76
C ARG A 216 33.50 18.90 3.93
N ASP A 217 34.29 19.52 3.06
CA ASP A 217 34.49 20.97 3.03
C ASP A 217 33.14 21.70 3.01
N THR A 218 32.98 22.67 3.93
CA THR A 218 31.74 23.45 4.07
C THR A 218 31.49 24.35 2.88
N GLU A 219 32.52 24.77 2.18
CA GLU A 219 32.46 25.69 1.02
C GLU A 219 32.21 24.95 -0.31
N LEU A 220 32.32 23.60 -0.33
CA LEU A 220 32.07 22.82 -1.52
C LEU A 220 30.57 22.89 -1.91
N PRO A 221 30.24 23.38 -3.13
CA PRO A 221 28.86 23.37 -3.59
C PRO A 221 28.40 21.95 -3.88
N GLU A 222 27.41 21.49 -3.11
CA GLU A 222 26.85 20.13 -3.20
C GLU A 222 25.35 20.14 -3.43
N ILE A 223 24.86 19.40 -4.41
CA ILE A 223 23.42 19.25 -4.66
C ILE A 223 23.09 17.78 -4.79
N TYR A 224 22.23 17.29 -3.91
CA TYR A 224 21.72 15.93 -3.91
C TYR A 224 20.24 15.93 -4.20
N ILE A 225 19.80 15.11 -5.18
CA ILE A 225 18.39 14.87 -5.45
C ILE A 225 18.07 13.41 -5.11
N PHE A 226 17.12 13.21 -4.21
CA PHE A 226 16.54 11.91 -3.95
C PHE A 226 15.14 11.83 -4.55
N VAL A 227 14.97 11.00 -5.57
CA VAL A 227 13.69 10.75 -6.22
C VAL A 227 13.07 9.50 -5.62
N ILE A 228 11.97 9.68 -4.91
CA ILE A 228 11.14 8.60 -4.40
C ILE A 228 10.14 8.26 -5.51
N GLY A 229 10.34 7.09 -6.13
CA GLY A 229 9.41 6.54 -7.13
C GLY A 229 8.20 5.91 -6.47
N GLU A 230 7.15 5.71 -7.24
CA GLU A 230 5.89 5.12 -6.81
C GLU A 230 5.54 3.92 -7.68
N THR A 231 5.28 2.78 -7.02
CA THR A 231 4.69 1.58 -7.65
C THR A 231 5.52 1.00 -8.82
N SER A 232 6.84 1.25 -8.90
CA SER A 232 7.67 0.81 -10.02
C SER A 232 8.44 -0.47 -9.67
N ARG A 233 8.25 -1.55 -10.44
CA ARG A 233 8.98 -2.81 -10.26
C ARG A 233 10.15 -2.95 -11.23
N ALA A 234 11.29 -3.45 -10.77
CA ALA A 234 12.51 -3.60 -11.57
C ALA A 234 12.29 -4.50 -12.81
N GLY A 235 11.45 -5.53 -12.69
CA GLY A 235 11.19 -6.50 -13.76
C GLY A 235 10.58 -5.94 -15.05
N ASN A 236 10.11 -4.69 -15.07
CA ASN A 236 9.60 -4.00 -16.25
C ASN A 236 10.55 -2.88 -16.76
N TRP A 237 11.75 -2.77 -16.22
CA TRP A 237 12.75 -1.81 -16.68
C TRP A 237 13.71 -2.43 -17.68
N GLY A 238 13.85 -1.86 -18.87
CA GLY A 238 14.84 -2.27 -19.88
C GLY A 238 16.26 -2.34 -19.32
N LEU A 239 16.63 -1.37 -18.46
CA LEU A 239 17.90 -1.29 -17.75
C LEU A 239 18.23 -2.55 -16.91
N TYR A 240 17.20 -3.31 -16.49
CA TYR A 240 17.31 -4.58 -15.74
C TYR A 240 17.12 -5.82 -16.62
N GLY A 241 17.21 -5.67 -17.94
CA GLY A 241 17.09 -6.77 -18.90
C GLY A 241 15.66 -7.16 -19.28
N TYR A 242 14.69 -6.28 -19.03
CA TYR A 242 13.34 -6.48 -19.55
C TYR A 242 13.36 -6.47 -21.08
N GLU A 243 12.57 -7.35 -21.72
CA GLU A 243 12.55 -7.51 -23.18
C GLU A 243 12.11 -6.26 -23.97
N ARG A 244 11.37 -5.35 -23.30
CA ARG A 244 10.90 -4.10 -23.88
C ARG A 244 11.80 -2.95 -23.47
N ASN A 245 12.04 -2.05 -24.41
CA ASN A 245 12.83 -0.86 -24.18
C ASN A 245 11.99 0.21 -23.46
N THR A 246 11.84 0.07 -22.14
CA THR A 246 11.08 0.97 -21.26
C THR A 246 11.94 2.08 -20.65
N THR A 247 13.30 1.94 -20.68
CA THR A 247 14.23 2.88 -20.07
C THR A 247 15.34 3.33 -21.05
N PRO A 248 14.98 3.75 -22.29
CA PRO A 248 15.98 4.04 -23.33
C PRO A 248 16.92 5.20 -23.02
N LYS A 249 16.49 6.16 -22.19
CA LYS A 249 17.30 7.34 -21.87
C LYS A 249 18.35 7.03 -20.80
N LEU A 250 17.96 6.34 -19.74
CA LEU A 250 18.89 5.92 -18.68
C LEU A 250 19.88 4.89 -19.20
N ASP A 251 19.43 3.96 -20.07
CA ASP A 251 20.29 2.94 -20.68
C ASP A 251 21.38 3.56 -21.58
N ALA A 252 21.10 4.70 -22.18
CA ALA A 252 22.05 5.46 -22.99
C ALA A 252 23.05 6.29 -22.16
N MET A 253 22.92 6.38 -20.83
CA MET A 253 23.77 7.17 -19.95
C MET A 253 24.84 6.30 -19.27
N PRO A 254 26.13 6.38 -19.63
CA PRO A 254 27.17 5.52 -19.10
C PRO A 254 27.49 5.75 -17.61
N ASP A 255 27.12 6.91 -17.08
CA ASP A 255 27.36 7.30 -15.68
C ASP A 255 26.21 6.94 -14.74
N VAL A 256 25.17 6.34 -15.28
CA VAL A 256 24.08 5.75 -14.49
C VAL A 256 24.53 4.37 -13.99
N ILE A 257 24.36 4.15 -12.69
CA ILE A 257 24.61 2.88 -12.02
C ILE A 257 23.26 2.36 -11.52
N HIS A 258 22.86 1.16 -11.95
CA HIS A 258 21.70 0.47 -11.40
C HIS A 258 22.12 -0.69 -10.49
N PHE A 259 21.27 -1.07 -9.57
CA PHE A 259 21.52 -2.17 -8.64
C PHE A 259 20.52 -3.30 -8.90
N ASP A 260 21.04 -4.49 -9.19
CA ASP A 260 20.28 -5.59 -9.80
C ASP A 260 19.22 -6.21 -8.90
N ASP A 261 19.46 -6.30 -7.58
CA ASP A 261 18.59 -7.04 -6.65
C ASP A 261 18.33 -6.23 -5.39
N VAL A 262 17.36 -5.32 -5.49
CA VAL A 262 16.95 -4.45 -4.39
C VAL A 262 15.51 -4.74 -4.00
N LEU A 263 15.29 -5.08 -2.73
CA LEU A 263 13.96 -5.33 -2.19
C LEU A 263 13.52 -4.18 -1.29
N THR A 264 12.29 -3.70 -1.50
CA THR A 264 11.66 -2.85 -0.49
C THR A 264 11.26 -3.67 0.73
N GLN A 265 11.25 -3.04 1.89
CA GLN A 265 10.86 -3.70 3.14
C GLN A 265 9.35 -3.92 3.26
N ILE A 266 8.54 -3.10 2.59
CA ILE A 266 7.08 -3.08 2.68
C ILE A 266 6.50 -2.69 1.32
N ASN A 267 5.38 -3.29 0.97
CA ASN A 267 4.67 -3.13 -0.30
C ASN A 267 3.52 -2.10 -0.25
N ALA A 268 3.67 -1.06 0.57
CA ALA A 268 2.64 -0.03 0.73
C ALA A 268 3.26 1.33 1.03
N THR A 269 2.94 2.35 0.23
CA THR A 269 3.53 3.69 0.21
C THR A 269 3.55 4.37 1.59
N HIS A 270 2.42 4.33 2.33
CA HIS A 270 2.30 4.98 3.64
C HIS A 270 3.26 4.44 4.72
N LYS A 271 3.89 3.29 4.48
CA LYS A 271 4.92 2.68 5.34
C LYS A 271 6.29 2.66 4.68
N SER A 272 6.37 2.36 3.39
CA SER A 272 7.63 2.24 2.69
C SER A 272 8.38 3.57 2.61
N VAL A 273 7.70 4.65 2.22
CA VAL A 273 8.32 5.98 2.11
C VAL A 273 8.88 6.47 3.45
N PRO A 274 8.17 6.39 4.60
CA PRO A 274 8.78 6.71 5.89
C PRO A 274 10.02 5.87 6.22
N LEU A 275 10.04 4.58 5.88
CA LEU A 275 11.20 3.72 6.13
C LEU A 275 12.41 4.07 5.24
N MET A 276 12.20 4.59 4.04
CA MET A 276 13.30 5.11 3.21
C MET A 276 13.94 6.36 3.80
N LEU A 277 13.17 7.13 4.56
CA LEU A 277 13.56 8.43 5.07
C LEU A 277 14.09 8.41 6.51
N CYS A 278 14.08 7.27 7.20
CA CYS A 278 14.51 7.17 8.59
C CYS A 278 15.30 5.88 8.87
N PRO A 279 16.02 5.78 10.01
CA PRO A 279 16.82 4.59 10.35
C PRO A 279 15.98 3.39 10.82
N ALA A 280 14.67 3.55 11.02
CA ALA A 280 13.78 2.45 11.40
C ALA A 280 13.69 1.40 10.29
N ASP A 281 13.29 0.19 10.66
CA ASP A 281 13.07 -0.91 9.73
C ASP A 281 11.69 -1.56 9.94
N ALA A 282 11.32 -2.47 9.04
CA ALA A 282 10.03 -3.16 9.09
C ALA A 282 9.82 -3.99 10.37
N LEU A 283 10.88 -4.46 11.02
CA LEU A 283 10.81 -5.23 12.28
C LEU A 283 10.57 -4.32 13.48
N ASN A 284 11.07 -3.08 13.42
CA ASN A 284 10.97 -2.05 14.46
C ASN A 284 10.21 -0.82 13.95
N TYR A 285 9.17 -1.02 13.15
CA TYR A 285 8.44 0.04 12.47
C TYR A 285 8.00 1.19 13.40
N ASN A 286 7.60 0.90 14.62
CA ASN A 286 7.12 1.91 15.57
C ASN A 286 8.18 2.95 15.96
N GLU A 287 9.46 2.72 15.67
CA GLU A 287 10.52 3.70 15.90
C GLU A 287 10.40 4.93 14.98
N ILE A 288 9.71 4.84 13.83
CA ILE A 288 9.42 6.00 12.98
C ILE A 288 8.71 7.12 13.75
N TYR A 289 7.87 6.77 14.73
CA TYR A 289 7.11 7.74 15.53
C TYR A 289 7.96 8.46 16.60
N ARG A 290 9.24 8.11 16.73
CA ARG A 290 10.16 8.67 17.73
C ARG A 290 11.42 9.26 17.13
N GLN A 291 11.73 8.92 15.90
CA GLN A 291 12.93 9.34 15.19
C GLN A 291 12.58 10.41 14.15
N LYS A 292 13.54 11.24 13.80
CA LYS A 292 13.42 12.20 12.70
C LYS A 292 13.90 11.58 11.40
N SER A 293 13.53 12.24 10.28
CA SER A 293 13.94 11.80 8.96
C SER A 293 15.39 12.24 8.62
N LEU A 294 15.93 11.67 7.52
CA LEU A 294 17.20 12.11 6.94
C LEU A 294 17.20 13.61 6.58
N ILE A 295 16.01 14.20 6.32
CA ILE A 295 15.87 15.63 6.05
C ILE A 295 16.42 16.43 7.23
N SER A 296 16.07 16.04 8.47
CA SER A 296 16.62 16.66 9.68
C SER A 296 18.12 16.45 9.83
N ALA A 297 18.67 15.27 9.43
CA ALA A 297 20.11 15.02 9.48
C ALA A 297 20.86 15.94 8.50
N PHE A 298 20.40 16.03 7.26
CA PHE A 298 21.01 16.94 6.26
C PHE A 298 20.90 18.41 6.66
N LYS A 299 19.75 18.81 7.23
CA LYS A 299 19.57 20.16 7.75
C LYS A 299 20.58 20.49 8.87
N GLN A 300 20.83 19.55 9.80
CA GLN A 300 21.87 19.70 10.84
C GLN A 300 23.28 19.78 10.24
N ALA A 301 23.54 19.07 9.15
CA ALA A 301 24.80 19.11 8.41
C ALA A 301 24.96 20.38 7.51
N GLY A 302 24.03 21.33 7.57
CA GLY A 302 24.11 22.61 6.87
C GLY A 302 23.48 22.64 5.49
N PHE A 303 22.75 21.61 5.06
CA PHE A 303 22.06 21.61 3.79
C PHE A 303 20.73 22.38 3.88
N HIS A 304 20.41 23.13 2.84
CA HIS A 304 19.06 23.60 2.60
C HIS A 304 18.23 22.45 2.04
N THR A 305 17.13 22.13 2.71
CA THR A 305 16.33 20.93 2.42
C THR A 305 15.01 21.29 1.79
N SER A 306 14.62 20.57 0.74
CA SER A 306 13.34 20.75 0.04
C SER A 306 12.66 19.42 -0.19
N PHE A 307 11.33 19.37 0.02
CA PHE A 307 10.47 18.22 -0.28
C PHE A 307 9.38 18.64 -1.26
N LEU A 308 9.40 18.09 -2.46
CA LEU A 308 8.43 18.36 -3.52
C LEU A 308 7.63 17.09 -3.80
N SER A 309 6.32 17.15 -3.71
CA SER A 309 5.45 15.99 -3.95
C SER A 309 4.43 16.25 -5.05
N ASN A 310 4.33 15.34 -6.01
CA ASN A 310 3.23 15.28 -6.96
C ASN A 310 2.01 14.50 -6.42
N GLN A 311 2.14 13.88 -5.25
CA GLN A 311 1.02 13.28 -4.53
C GLN A 311 0.37 14.32 -3.61
N LEU A 312 -0.96 14.25 -3.48
CA LEU A 312 -1.70 15.15 -2.57
C LEU A 312 -1.42 14.82 -1.10
N ARG A 313 -1.58 15.82 -0.23
CA ARG A 313 -1.65 15.56 1.20
C ARG A 313 -2.86 14.67 1.50
N ASN A 314 -2.64 13.58 2.19
CA ASN A 314 -3.65 12.56 2.50
C ASN A 314 -3.64 12.15 3.98
N GLY A 315 -2.90 12.89 4.83
CA GLY A 315 -2.77 12.59 6.26
C GLY A 315 -1.85 11.40 6.56
N SER A 316 -1.06 10.93 5.60
CA SER A 316 -0.07 9.87 5.81
C SER A 316 1.10 10.35 6.66
N PHE A 317 1.83 9.38 7.24
CA PHE A 317 2.99 9.71 8.10
C PHE A 317 4.13 10.41 7.31
N THR A 318 4.22 10.19 6.02
CA THR A 318 5.19 10.86 5.12
C THR A 318 5.13 12.38 5.24
N GLU A 319 3.94 12.97 5.48
CA GLU A 319 3.79 14.42 5.62
C GLU A 319 4.56 15.00 6.81
N PHE A 320 4.63 14.27 7.93
CA PHE A 320 5.40 14.72 9.09
C PHE A 320 6.90 14.80 8.79
N PHE A 321 7.43 13.86 8.00
CA PHE A 321 8.81 13.92 7.56
C PHE A 321 9.03 15.01 6.51
N ALA A 322 8.12 15.17 5.55
CA ALA A 322 8.18 16.24 4.57
C ALA A 322 8.18 17.64 5.23
N ASP A 323 7.40 17.82 6.30
CA ASP A 323 7.31 19.08 7.03
C ASP A 323 8.59 19.38 7.87
N GLU A 324 9.58 18.48 7.94
CA GLU A 324 10.90 18.77 8.51
C GLU A 324 11.78 19.62 7.56
N ALA A 325 11.48 19.63 6.25
CA ALA A 325 12.22 20.38 5.25
C ALA A 325 12.09 21.91 5.44
N ASP A 326 13.06 22.66 4.91
CA ASP A 326 12.98 24.13 4.88
C ASP A 326 11.95 24.63 3.87
N CYS A 327 11.70 23.86 2.81
CA CYS A 327 10.70 24.12 1.79
C CYS A 327 9.91 22.84 1.48
N THR A 328 8.58 22.89 1.62
CA THR A 328 7.68 21.76 1.30
C THR A 328 6.60 22.21 0.34
N ILE A 329 6.51 21.56 -0.83
CA ILE A 329 5.51 21.87 -1.86
C ILE A 329 4.78 20.58 -2.24
N TYR A 330 3.44 20.63 -2.20
CA TYR A 330 2.56 19.62 -2.75
C TYR A 330 1.84 20.17 -3.97
N PHE A 331 2.01 19.50 -5.10
CA PHE A 331 1.38 19.93 -6.36
C PHE A 331 -0.05 19.39 -6.43
N ALA A 332 -1.00 20.29 -6.63
CA ALA A 332 -2.41 19.95 -6.77
C ALA A 332 -2.85 20.06 -8.22
N ALA A 333 -3.50 19.04 -8.73
CA ALA A 333 -4.10 19.09 -10.06
C ALA A 333 -5.22 20.17 -10.11
N PRO A 334 -5.36 20.90 -11.23
CA PRO A 334 -6.52 21.76 -11.47
C PRO A 334 -7.81 20.96 -11.43
N LYS A 335 -8.94 21.61 -11.06
CA LYS A 335 -10.27 20.97 -10.92
C LYS A 335 -10.74 20.16 -12.14
N ASN A 336 -10.20 20.47 -13.31
CA ASN A 336 -10.55 19.83 -14.59
C ASN A 336 -9.59 18.72 -15.03
N LYS A 337 -8.56 18.42 -14.23
CA LYS A 337 -7.61 17.29 -14.47
C LYS A 337 -7.57 16.43 -13.22
N PRO A 338 -7.70 15.11 -13.33
CA PRO A 338 -7.65 14.24 -12.15
C PRO A 338 -6.28 14.24 -11.49
N HIS A 339 -5.18 14.28 -12.29
CA HIS A 339 -3.80 14.21 -11.82
C HIS A 339 -2.87 15.10 -12.66
N LEU A 340 -1.67 15.37 -12.12
CA LEU A 340 -0.55 15.96 -12.84
C LEU A 340 0.47 14.86 -13.14
N HIS A 341 1.18 14.98 -14.27
CA HIS A 341 2.35 14.16 -14.55
C HIS A 341 3.55 14.65 -13.74
N ASP A 342 4.55 13.80 -13.51
CA ASP A 342 5.70 14.15 -12.67
C ASP A 342 6.57 15.28 -13.23
N ASP A 343 6.45 15.60 -14.50
CA ASP A 343 7.09 16.75 -15.14
C ASP A 343 6.79 18.09 -14.43
N VAL A 344 5.68 18.18 -13.66
CA VAL A 344 5.38 19.38 -12.86
C VAL A 344 6.47 19.68 -11.84
N LEU A 345 7.16 18.66 -11.32
CA LEU A 345 8.26 18.80 -10.38
C LEU A 345 9.48 19.52 -10.98
N LEU A 346 9.70 19.38 -12.29
CA LEU A 346 10.90 19.90 -12.98
C LEU A 346 11.04 21.42 -12.92
N SER A 347 9.93 22.15 -12.99
CA SER A 347 9.95 23.62 -12.89
C SER A 347 10.34 24.10 -11.49
N ALA A 348 9.93 23.36 -10.47
CA ALA A 348 10.32 23.65 -9.09
C ALA A 348 11.78 23.27 -8.84
N VAL A 349 12.27 22.18 -9.44
CA VAL A 349 13.71 21.85 -9.42
C VAL A 349 14.54 23.00 -10.00
N ASP A 350 14.17 23.53 -11.18
CA ASP A 350 14.88 24.69 -11.76
C ASP A 350 14.91 25.88 -10.79
N SER A 351 13.80 26.17 -10.15
CA SER A 351 13.71 27.25 -9.16
C SER A 351 14.65 27.03 -7.99
N LEU A 352 14.68 25.78 -7.45
CA LEU A 352 15.54 25.43 -6.31
C LEU A 352 17.04 25.44 -6.67
N LEU A 353 17.41 24.97 -7.86
CA LEU A 353 18.80 25.00 -8.32
C LEU A 353 19.34 26.45 -8.41
N ASN A 354 18.45 27.43 -8.60
CA ASN A 354 18.78 28.86 -8.76
C ASN A 354 18.68 29.68 -7.47
N ILE A 355 18.31 29.12 -6.30
CA ILE A 355 18.18 29.90 -5.05
C ILE A 355 19.52 30.34 -4.43
N GLY A 356 20.65 29.98 -5.01
CA GLY A 356 21.97 30.40 -4.56
C GLY A 356 22.48 29.71 -3.28
N LYS A 357 21.88 28.61 -2.87
CA LYS A 357 22.35 27.80 -1.73
C LYS A 357 23.54 26.95 -2.15
N THR A 358 24.57 26.90 -1.29
CA THR A 358 25.79 26.14 -1.52
C THR A 358 25.54 24.64 -1.42
N LYS A 359 24.83 24.21 -0.35
CA LYS A 359 24.50 22.82 -0.09
C LYS A 359 22.96 22.61 -0.14
N GLN A 360 22.50 21.67 -0.94
CA GLN A 360 21.07 21.40 -1.10
C GLN A 360 20.77 19.91 -1.10
N LEU A 361 19.72 19.51 -0.36
CA LEU A 361 19.03 18.24 -0.51
C LEU A 361 17.62 18.52 -1.06
N ILE A 362 17.29 17.94 -2.20
CA ILE A 362 15.96 18.04 -2.80
C ILE A 362 15.36 16.63 -2.86
N ILE A 363 14.23 16.42 -2.22
CA ILE A 363 13.46 15.16 -2.32
C ILE A 363 12.31 15.40 -3.28
N LEU A 364 12.21 14.53 -4.28
CA LEU A 364 11.13 14.51 -5.26
C LEU A 364 10.29 13.26 -5.02
N HIS A 365 9.04 13.44 -4.61
CA HIS A 365 8.07 12.36 -4.39
C HIS A 365 7.12 12.33 -5.58
N THR A 366 7.30 11.33 -6.45
CA THR A 366 6.60 11.20 -7.73
C THR A 366 5.24 10.53 -7.56
N TYR A 367 4.39 10.63 -8.57
CA TYR A 367 3.18 9.81 -8.71
C TYR A 367 3.47 8.51 -9.49
N GLY A 368 4.56 8.49 -10.25
CA GLY A 368 5.18 7.32 -10.88
C GLY A 368 4.24 6.44 -11.67
N SER A 369 4.27 5.14 -11.34
CA SER A 369 3.44 4.12 -11.98
C SER A 369 2.20 3.74 -11.15
N HIS A 370 1.68 4.66 -10.30
CA HIS A 370 0.46 4.41 -9.53
C HIS A 370 -0.76 4.17 -10.43
N PHE A 371 -1.61 3.22 -10.07
CA PHE A 371 -2.87 2.97 -10.79
C PHE A 371 -3.78 4.23 -10.76
N ASN A 372 -4.49 4.63 -11.80
CA ASN A 372 -4.64 4.04 -13.14
C ASN A 372 -3.45 4.44 -14.05
N TYR A 373 -2.69 3.48 -14.53
CA TYR A 373 -1.43 3.70 -15.26
C TYR A 373 -1.57 4.60 -16.48
N CYS A 374 -2.72 4.52 -17.21
CA CYS A 374 -2.99 5.35 -18.40
C CYS A 374 -2.99 6.87 -18.09
N GLU A 375 -3.14 7.25 -16.83
CA GLU A 375 -3.17 8.63 -16.38
C GLU A 375 -1.77 9.17 -15.99
N ARG A 376 -0.71 8.36 -16.16
CA ARG A 376 0.64 8.67 -15.65
C ARG A 376 1.60 9.15 -16.73
N TYR A 377 1.20 9.19 -17.98
CA TYR A 377 2.06 9.57 -19.10
C TYR A 377 1.35 10.37 -20.17
N ASP A 378 2.13 11.18 -20.87
CA ASP A 378 1.70 11.92 -22.06
C ASP A 378 1.76 11.06 -23.32
N THR A 379 1.19 11.58 -24.41
CA THR A 379 1.14 10.91 -25.72
C THR A 379 2.50 10.54 -26.29
N ASP A 380 3.55 11.27 -25.97
CA ASP A 380 4.93 11.02 -26.42
C ASP A 380 5.60 9.84 -25.67
N CYS A 381 5.10 9.49 -24.49
CA CYS A 381 5.51 8.28 -23.75
C CYS A 381 4.60 7.08 -24.02
N ARG A 382 3.57 7.22 -24.85
CA ARG A 382 2.64 6.18 -25.23
C ARG A 382 3.18 5.30 -26.36
N ILE A 383 4.11 4.41 -26.01
CA ILE A 383 4.83 3.55 -26.97
C ILE A 383 4.09 2.23 -27.20
N PHE A 384 3.60 1.62 -26.11
CA PHE A 384 2.99 0.28 -26.13
C PHE A 384 1.47 0.40 -26.17
N THR A 385 0.83 -0.21 -27.18
CA THR A 385 -0.62 -0.15 -27.40
C THR A 385 -1.18 -1.54 -27.77
N PRO A 386 -2.47 -1.85 -27.50
CA PRO A 386 -3.46 -1.03 -26.80
C PRO A 386 -3.14 -0.90 -25.31
N ASP A 387 -3.45 0.24 -24.71
CA ASP A 387 -3.14 0.57 -23.32
C ASP A 387 -4.36 1.02 -22.49
N HIS A 388 -5.55 1.01 -23.06
CA HIS A 388 -6.76 1.37 -22.35
C HIS A 388 -7.28 0.19 -21.50
N ILE A 389 -7.28 0.37 -20.18
CA ILE A 389 -7.75 -0.62 -19.21
C ILE A 389 -9.25 -0.45 -19.00
N LYS A 390 -10.05 -1.41 -19.50
CA LYS A 390 -11.51 -1.42 -19.31
C LYS A 390 -11.90 -2.01 -17.96
N GLU A 391 -11.39 -3.20 -17.67
CA GLU A 391 -11.63 -3.97 -16.45
C GLU A 391 -10.34 -4.67 -16.04
N ILE A 392 -10.23 -4.97 -14.75
CA ILE A 392 -9.08 -5.72 -14.19
C ILE A 392 -9.39 -7.20 -14.35
N ASP A 393 -8.96 -7.78 -15.46
CA ASP A 393 -9.08 -9.20 -15.76
C ASP A 393 -7.99 -9.69 -16.72
N HIS A 394 -7.87 -11.01 -16.88
CA HIS A 394 -6.88 -11.61 -17.80
C HIS A 394 -7.04 -11.21 -19.27
N LYS A 395 -8.24 -10.86 -19.71
CA LYS A 395 -8.47 -10.45 -21.10
C LYS A 395 -7.84 -9.10 -21.38
N ASN A 396 -7.77 -8.26 -20.37
CA ASN A 396 -7.17 -6.93 -20.43
C ASN A 396 -5.72 -6.89 -19.97
N LYS A 397 -5.13 -8.02 -19.53
CA LYS A 397 -3.75 -8.11 -18.98
C LYS A 397 -2.73 -7.41 -19.88
N GLN A 398 -2.80 -7.64 -21.21
CA GLN A 398 -1.84 -7.04 -22.14
C GLN A 398 -1.97 -5.51 -22.19
N ALA A 399 -3.18 -4.97 -22.16
CA ALA A 399 -3.41 -3.54 -22.12
C ALA A 399 -2.92 -2.93 -20.79
N MET A 400 -3.07 -3.66 -19.69
CA MET A 400 -2.55 -3.26 -18.37
C MET A 400 -1.02 -3.18 -18.38
N ILE A 401 -0.33 -4.22 -18.89
CA ILE A 401 1.12 -4.24 -19.03
C ILE A 401 1.59 -3.11 -19.94
N ASN A 402 0.92 -2.88 -21.08
CA ASN A 402 1.27 -1.80 -21.99
C ASN A 402 1.16 -0.42 -21.31
N ALA A 403 0.07 -0.18 -20.58
CA ALA A 403 -0.10 1.08 -19.85
C ALA A 403 0.94 1.24 -18.73
N TYR A 404 1.25 0.16 -18.02
CA TYR A 404 2.28 0.15 -16.99
C TYR A 404 3.68 0.42 -17.57
N ASP A 405 4.04 -0.23 -18.67
CA ASP A 405 5.31 -0.02 -19.36
C ASP A 405 5.44 1.42 -19.88
N ASN A 406 4.36 2.02 -20.39
CA ASN A 406 4.34 3.42 -20.80
C ASN A 406 4.57 4.38 -19.61
N SER A 407 4.08 4.06 -18.41
CA SER A 407 4.36 4.85 -17.21
C SER A 407 5.84 4.79 -16.81
N ILE A 408 6.51 3.66 -17.06
CA ILE A 408 7.96 3.53 -16.86
C ILE A 408 8.74 4.34 -17.89
N VAL A 409 8.31 4.37 -19.15
CA VAL A 409 8.90 5.28 -20.17
C VAL A 409 8.80 6.74 -19.73
N ALA A 410 7.69 7.14 -19.12
CA ALA A 410 7.55 8.49 -18.57
C ALA A 410 8.52 8.74 -17.39
N THR A 411 8.68 7.75 -16.51
CA THR A 411 9.65 7.82 -15.40
C THR A 411 11.09 7.94 -15.92
N ASP A 412 11.47 7.15 -16.92
CA ASP A 412 12.79 7.24 -17.59
C ASP A 412 13.04 8.65 -18.15
N LYS A 413 12.05 9.20 -18.86
CA LYS A 413 12.12 10.57 -19.39
C LYS A 413 12.30 11.60 -18.27
N PHE A 414 11.53 11.49 -17.20
CA PHE A 414 11.60 12.38 -16.05
C PHE A 414 12.97 12.34 -15.38
N LEU A 415 13.48 11.14 -15.07
CA LEU A 415 14.80 10.97 -14.44
C LEU A 415 15.94 11.52 -15.30
N ALA A 416 15.91 11.26 -16.61
CA ALA A 416 16.88 11.81 -17.54
C ALA A 416 16.87 13.34 -17.55
N GLN A 417 15.70 13.97 -17.44
CA GLN A 417 15.58 15.43 -17.35
C GLN A 417 16.10 15.98 -16.01
N VAL A 418 15.90 15.26 -14.90
CA VAL A 418 16.48 15.63 -13.59
C VAL A 418 18.00 15.58 -13.65
N ILE A 419 18.57 14.52 -14.24
CA ILE A 419 20.02 14.38 -14.44
C ILE A 419 20.56 15.54 -15.30
N ASP A 420 19.95 15.81 -16.45
CA ASP A 420 20.37 16.91 -17.35
C ASP A 420 20.38 18.28 -16.63
N LYS A 421 19.38 18.54 -15.77
CA LYS A 421 19.33 19.77 -14.96
C LYS A 421 20.46 19.84 -13.94
N LEU A 422 20.76 18.73 -13.25
CA LEU A 422 21.88 18.66 -12.30
C LEU A 422 23.21 18.84 -12.99
N ASP A 423 23.43 18.15 -14.10
CA ASP A 423 24.69 18.21 -14.88
C ASP A 423 24.99 19.61 -15.34
N ARG A 424 24.01 20.34 -15.89
CA ARG A 424 24.13 21.73 -16.29
C ARG A 424 24.52 22.70 -15.17
N THR A 425 24.36 22.33 -13.90
CA THR A 425 24.80 23.20 -12.79
C THR A 425 26.33 23.29 -12.70
N GLY A 426 27.06 22.30 -13.23
CA GLY A 426 28.49 22.15 -13.07
C GLY A 426 28.95 22.04 -11.62
N LYS A 427 28.05 21.65 -10.69
CA LYS A 427 28.35 21.48 -9.27
C LYS A 427 28.58 20.00 -8.95
N THR A 428 29.18 19.75 -7.79
CA THR A 428 29.27 18.40 -7.23
C THR A 428 27.85 17.92 -6.92
N SER A 429 27.36 16.92 -7.63
CA SER A 429 25.96 16.50 -7.50
C SER A 429 25.77 15.00 -7.73
N ALA A 430 24.71 14.48 -7.11
CA ALA A 430 24.23 13.13 -7.33
C ALA A 430 22.69 13.09 -7.35
N MET A 431 22.16 12.14 -8.13
CA MET A 431 20.75 11.76 -8.08
C MET A 431 20.62 10.30 -7.65
N LEU A 432 19.74 10.04 -6.69
CA LEU A 432 19.26 8.72 -6.37
C LEU A 432 17.81 8.59 -6.82
N TYR A 433 17.46 7.44 -7.38
CA TYR A 433 16.08 7.03 -7.61
C TYR A 433 15.84 5.66 -6.96
N LEU A 434 14.78 5.55 -6.19
CA LEU A 434 14.33 4.29 -5.61
C LEU A 434 12.80 4.28 -5.60
N SER A 435 12.17 3.21 -6.11
CA SER A 435 10.73 3.04 -5.94
C SER A 435 10.38 2.61 -4.52
N ASP A 436 9.24 3.04 -4.05
CA ASP A 436 8.74 2.69 -2.73
C ASP A 436 8.29 1.21 -2.65
N HIS A 437 7.67 0.70 -3.69
CA HIS A 437 7.33 -0.71 -3.92
C HIS A 437 7.10 -0.98 -5.41
N GLY A 438 6.91 -2.25 -5.74
CA GLY A 438 6.49 -2.69 -7.07
C GLY A 438 4.99 -3.01 -7.13
N GLU A 439 4.59 -3.81 -8.13
CA GLU A 439 3.18 -4.04 -8.49
C GLU A 439 2.97 -5.46 -9.00
N ASP A 440 1.82 -6.05 -8.68
CA ASP A 440 1.32 -7.26 -9.34
C ASP A 440 0.46 -6.88 -10.55
N LEU A 441 0.71 -7.51 -11.68
CA LEU A 441 0.00 -7.28 -12.95
C LEU A 441 -0.62 -8.58 -13.49
N LEU A 442 -1.30 -9.35 -12.63
CA LEU A 442 -1.82 -10.68 -12.95
C LEU A 442 -0.71 -11.64 -13.43
N ASP A 443 0.43 -11.63 -12.77
CA ASP A 443 1.67 -12.30 -13.23
C ASP A 443 1.58 -13.81 -13.16
N ASP A 444 0.90 -14.34 -12.16
CA ASP A 444 0.81 -15.78 -11.89
C ASP A 444 -0.64 -16.29 -11.72
N GLU A 445 -0.79 -17.59 -11.43
CA GLU A 445 -2.09 -18.25 -11.25
C GLU A 445 -2.94 -17.69 -10.11
N ARG A 446 -2.35 -16.92 -9.21
CA ARG A 446 -3.05 -16.27 -8.09
C ARG A 446 -3.87 -15.06 -8.51
N ASN A 447 -3.68 -14.58 -9.74
CA ASN A 447 -4.42 -13.45 -10.33
C ASN A 447 -4.35 -12.17 -9.50
N ARG A 448 -3.21 -11.91 -8.85
CA ARG A 448 -3.04 -10.72 -8.04
C ARG A 448 -2.87 -9.50 -8.92
N PHE A 449 -3.43 -8.41 -8.43
CA PHE A 449 -3.33 -7.10 -9.05
C PHE A 449 -3.10 -6.04 -7.98
N LEU A 450 -2.37 -4.97 -8.30
CA LEU A 450 -1.93 -3.92 -7.38
C LEU A 450 -0.92 -4.40 -6.33
N HIS A 451 -0.70 -3.55 -5.35
CA HIS A 451 0.20 -3.72 -4.22
C HIS A 451 -0.56 -3.79 -2.88
N ALA A 452 0.15 -3.67 -1.77
CA ALA A 452 -0.41 -3.71 -0.41
C ALA A 452 -1.13 -5.02 -0.07
N SER A 453 -0.84 -6.13 -0.78
CA SER A 453 -1.36 -7.43 -0.39
C SER A 453 -0.77 -7.85 0.96
N PRO A 454 -1.54 -8.47 1.87
CA PRO A 454 -1.06 -8.90 3.19
C PRO A 454 0.13 -9.87 3.16
N ILE A 455 0.27 -10.61 2.08
CA ILE A 455 1.42 -11.45 1.78
C ILE A 455 2.01 -10.92 0.46
N PRO A 456 3.08 -10.12 0.50
CA PRO A 456 3.65 -9.52 -0.69
C PRO A 456 4.22 -10.57 -1.65
N THR A 457 4.23 -10.25 -2.93
CA THR A 457 4.91 -11.02 -3.97
C THR A 457 6.32 -10.47 -4.18
N TYR A 458 7.15 -11.22 -4.90
CA TYR A 458 8.43 -10.70 -5.37
C TYR A 458 8.23 -9.49 -6.29
N TYR A 459 7.18 -9.48 -7.11
CA TYR A 459 6.85 -8.36 -8.00
C TYR A 459 6.52 -7.06 -7.26
N GLN A 460 5.94 -7.15 -6.05
CA GLN A 460 5.67 -6.01 -5.20
C GLN A 460 6.91 -5.55 -4.41
N LEU A 461 7.91 -6.40 -4.23
CA LEU A 461 9.08 -6.12 -3.41
C LEU A 461 10.32 -5.76 -4.22
N HIS A 462 10.52 -6.32 -5.42
CA HIS A 462 11.70 -6.08 -6.25
C HIS A 462 11.56 -4.77 -7.03
N ILE A 463 12.34 -3.78 -6.61
CA ILE A 463 12.24 -2.38 -7.03
C ILE A 463 13.50 -1.90 -7.75
N PRO A 464 13.38 -0.97 -8.71
CA PRO A 464 14.54 -0.35 -9.32
C PRO A 464 15.23 0.61 -8.34
N PHE A 465 16.55 0.54 -8.30
CA PHE A 465 17.43 1.48 -7.62
C PHE A 465 18.50 1.95 -8.59
N VAL A 466 18.57 3.26 -8.80
CA VAL A 466 19.44 3.90 -9.76
C VAL A 466 20.15 5.08 -9.11
N ILE A 467 21.46 5.22 -9.38
CA ILE A 467 22.27 6.36 -8.94
C ILE A 467 22.98 6.96 -10.15
N TRP A 468 23.04 8.27 -10.19
CA TRP A 468 23.87 9.04 -11.11
C TRP A 468 24.74 10.02 -10.33
N PHE A 469 25.98 10.23 -10.80
CA PHE A 469 26.93 11.17 -10.23
C PHE A 469 27.45 12.11 -11.31
N SER A 470 27.61 13.41 -10.99
CA SER A 470 28.24 14.38 -11.90
C SER A 470 29.74 14.12 -12.06
N ASP A 471 30.33 14.63 -13.14
CA ASP A 471 31.79 14.58 -13.41
C ASP A 471 32.59 15.16 -12.22
N ASN A 472 32.13 16.27 -11.66
CA ASN A 472 32.76 16.87 -10.49
C ASN A 472 32.72 15.95 -9.26
N TYR A 473 31.60 15.29 -9.02
CA TYR A 473 31.49 14.30 -7.93
C TYR A 473 32.46 13.14 -8.18
N SER A 474 32.46 12.57 -9.39
CA SER A 474 33.30 11.45 -9.78
C SER A 474 34.79 11.76 -9.69
N THR A 475 35.17 13.00 -9.98
CA THR A 475 36.56 13.48 -9.86
C THR A 475 36.98 13.65 -8.41
N LEU A 476 36.12 14.19 -7.55
CA LEU A 476 36.42 14.44 -6.14
C LEU A 476 36.34 13.18 -5.26
N PHE A 477 35.44 12.25 -5.60
CA PHE A 477 35.12 11.07 -4.82
C PHE A 477 35.16 9.78 -5.66
N PRO A 478 36.28 9.44 -6.30
CA PRO A 478 36.39 8.29 -7.23
C PRO A 478 36.18 6.94 -6.49
N ASP A 479 36.47 6.89 -5.20
CA ASP A 479 36.30 5.67 -4.39
C ASP A 479 34.84 5.34 -4.18
N ASP A 480 33.96 6.34 -4.02
CA ASP A 480 32.51 6.14 -3.86
C ASP A 480 31.94 5.53 -5.14
N ILE A 481 32.34 6.07 -6.30
CA ILE A 481 31.92 5.56 -7.62
C ILE A 481 32.37 4.11 -7.82
N ARG A 482 33.61 3.82 -7.46
CA ARG A 482 34.17 2.47 -7.56
C ARG A 482 33.43 1.48 -6.65
N GLN A 483 33.10 1.90 -5.43
CA GLN A 483 32.33 1.07 -4.51
C GLN A 483 30.89 0.85 -5.01
N ALA A 484 30.20 1.86 -5.51
CA ALA A 484 28.88 1.72 -6.09
C ALA A 484 28.89 0.74 -7.27
N ARG A 485 29.82 0.92 -8.23
CA ARG A 485 29.99 0.01 -9.38
C ARG A 485 30.34 -1.43 -8.95
N ASN A 486 31.14 -1.64 -7.90
CA ASN A 486 31.50 -2.98 -7.42
C ASN A 486 30.38 -3.68 -6.66
N ARG A 487 29.40 -2.95 -6.13
CA ARG A 487 28.30 -3.49 -5.32
C ARG A 487 26.97 -3.61 -6.07
N HIS A 488 26.90 -3.21 -7.33
CA HIS A 488 25.63 -3.17 -8.09
C HIS A 488 24.92 -4.53 -8.18
N THR A 489 25.68 -5.66 -8.14
CA THR A 489 25.11 -7.01 -8.15
C THR A 489 24.89 -7.61 -6.74
N THR A 490 25.18 -6.86 -5.67
CA THR A 490 25.02 -7.36 -4.31
C THR A 490 23.57 -7.17 -3.88
N PRO A 491 22.85 -8.25 -3.47
CA PRO A 491 21.49 -8.13 -2.98
C PRO A 491 21.43 -7.30 -1.69
N PHE A 492 20.47 -6.38 -1.60
CA PHE A 492 20.18 -5.65 -0.36
C PHE A 492 18.72 -5.18 -0.29
N ASP A 493 18.30 -4.76 0.87
CA ASP A 493 16.99 -4.13 1.05
C ASP A 493 17.09 -2.60 1.20
N SER A 494 15.96 -1.91 1.08
CA SER A 494 15.89 -0.46 1.08
C SER A 494 16.36 0.24 2.37
N ARG A 495 16.65 -0.48 3.47
CA ARG A 495 17.29 0.08 4.69
C ARG A 495 18.65 0.69 4.39
N VAL A 496 19.38 0.07 3.46
CA VAL A 496 20.73 0.52 3.10
C VAL A 496 20.71 1.92 2.50
N VAL A 497 19.61 2.32 1.86
CA VAL A 497 19.49 3.64 1.22
C VAL A 497 19.63 4.78 2.23
N PHE A 498 18.94 4.69 3.37
CA PHE A 498 19.08 5.67 4.45
C PHE A 498 20.54 5.78 4.93
N LEU A 499 21.19 4.65 5.20
CA LEU A 499 22.58 4.60 5.65
C LEU A 499 23.53 5.12 4.56
N SER A 500 23.30 4.76 3.29
CA SER A 500 24.13 5.22 2.17
C SER A 500 24.03 6.72 1.95
N LEU A 501 22.83 7.31 2.07
CA LEU A 501 22.63 8.76 1.92
C LEU A 501 23.33 9.54 3.03
N ILE A 502 23.32 9.07 4.27
CA ILE A 502 24.06 9.68 5.36
C ILE A 502 25.57 9.57 5.13
N HIS A 503 26.07 8.41 4.67
CA HIS A 503 27.50 8.23 4.39
C HIS A 503 28.01 8.93 3.12
N ILE A 504 27.16 9.23 2.14
CA ILE A 504 27.52 10.09 1.01
C ILE A 504 27.82 11.51 1.48
N SER A 505 27.24 11.94 2.59
CA SER A 505 27.48 13.24 3.21
C SER A 505 28.55 13.22 4.32
N GLU A 506 29.01 12.04 4.74
CA GLU A 506 30.15 11.84 5.61
C GLU A 506 31.45 11.85 4.78
#